data_695677ba47388bd196f2f7d1a9c35c8f
#
_entry.id   695677ba47388bd196f2f7d1a9c35c8f
#
_cell.length_a   1.000
_cell.length_b   1.000
_cell.length_c   1.000
_cell.angle_alpha   90.00
_cell.angle_beta   90.00
_cell.angle_gamma   90.00
#
_symmetry.space_group_name_H-M   'P 1'
#
loop_
_entity.id
_entity.type
_entity.pdbx_description
1 polymer ?
#
loop_
_entity_poly.entity_id
_entity_poly.type
_entity_poly.pdbx_seq_one_letter_code
_entity_poly.pdbx_strand_id
1 'polypeptide(L)'
;HQNIVLQFPVYWFNCPPLLKQWCDEVLTYGWAYGSKGKAFENKKLGIAVSLGAPAPEYSAEGSVGYTVAETLHPFGLTANYISANYQPLFTFHTIDTYESYDEAAAQLVADSAGDYLAHLNTYYT
;
A
#
# COMPACT_ATOMS: atom_id res chain seq x y z
N HIS A 1 -4.36 -13.34 11.83
CA HIS A 1 -3.80 -13.44 10.49
C HIS A 1 -2.28 -13.28 10.53
N GLN A 2 -1.57 -14.00 9.68
CA GLN A 2 -0.10 -13.89 9.54
C GLN A 2 0.28 -12.94 8.40
N ASN A 3 -0.59 -12.79 7.43
CA ASN A 3 -0.40 -11.95 6.27
C ASN A 3 -1.42 -10.82 6.28
N ILE A 4 -0.95 -9.59 6.19
CA ILE A 4 -1.78 -8.38 6.27
C ILE A 4 -1.42 -7.48 5.10
N VAL A 5 -2.41 -7.07 4.34
CA VAL A 5 -2.26 -6.08 3.26
C VAL A 5 -3.22 -4.93 3.52
N LEU A 6 -2.68 -3.72 3.56
CA LEU A 6 -3.47 -2.49 3.57
C LEU A 6 -3.64 -2.05 2.11
N GLN A 7 -4.87 -2.14 1.62
CA GLN A 7 -5.19 -1.78 0.25
C GLN A 7 -5.96 -0.46 0.22
N PHE A 8 -5.45 0.52 -0.54
CA PHE A 8 -6.07 1.84 -0.58
C PHE A 8 -5.71 2.64 -1.85
N PRO A 9 -6.57 3.58 -2.27
CA PRO A 9 -6.19 4.56 -3.28
C PRO A 9 -5.28 5.63 -2.67
N VAL A 10 -4.27 6.07 -3.43
CA VAL A 10 -3.40 7.17 -2.99
C VAL A 10 -4.15 8.50 -3.13
N TYR A 11 -4.33 9.18 -2.00
CA TYR A 11 -4.92 10.51 -1.91
C TYR A 11 -3.87 11.49 -1.41
N TRP A 12 -3.56 12.50 -2.23
CA TRP A 12 -2.56 13.49 -1.88
C TRP A 12 -1.25 12.87 -1.38
N PHE A 13 -0.73 11.92 -2.16
CA PHE A 13 0.53 11.21 -1.88
C PHE A 13 0.53 10.41 -0.57
N ASN A 14 -0.65 10.08 -0.06
CA ASN A 14 -0.85 9.43 1.23
C ASN A 14 -2.05 8.48 1.16
N CYS A 15 -2.42 7.91 2.30
CA CYS A 15 -3.62 7.08 2.43
C CYS A 15 -4.87 7.94 2.66
N PRO A 16 -6.07 7.37 2.42
CA PRO A 16 -7.32 7.99 2.83
C PRO A 16 -7.38 8.21 4.36
N PRO A 17 -8.15 9.22 4.83
CA PRO A 17 -8.23 9.54 6.25
C PRO A 17 -8.65 8.38 7.14
N LEU A 18 -9.56 7.53 6.65
CA LEU A 18 -10.04 6.36 7.40
C LEU A 18 -8.92 5.37 7.75
N LEU A 19 -7.98 5.15 6.83
CA LEU A 19 -6.85 4.27 7.10
C LEU A 19 -5.90 4.89 8.13
N LYS A 20 -5.65 6.20 8.04
CA LYS A 20 -4.82 6.89 9.03
C LYS A 20 -5.47 6.84 10.43
N GLN A 21 -6.77 7.06 10.50
CA GLN A 21 -7.54 6.91 11.74
C GLN A 21 -7.42 5.49 12.30
N TRP A 22 -7.56 4.48 11.45
CA TRP A 22 -7.38 3.08 11.85
C TRP A 22 -5.98 2.85 12.44
N CYS A 23 -4.93 3.36 11.80
CA CYS A 23 -3.57 3.25 12.35
C CYS A 23 -3.46 3.91 13.73
N ASP A 24 -4.01 5.11 13.89
CA ASP A 24 -3.91 5.87 15.13
C ASP A 24 -4.70 5.23 16.29
N GLU A 25 -5.84 4.62 15.98
CA GLU A 25 -6.70 4.00 17.00
C GLU A 25 -6.34 2.55 17.33
N VAL A 26 -5.86 1.79 16.34
CA VAL A 26 -5.62 0.34 16.49
C VAL A 26 -4.19 0.03 16.92
N LEU A 27 -3.20 0.77 16.40
CA LEU A 27 -1.80 0.52 16.73
C LEU A 27 -1.44 1.12 18.10
N THR A 28 -1.94 0.50 19.16
CA THR A 28 -1.84 1.01 20.52
C THR A 28 -0.59 0.50 21.25
N TYR A 29 -0.14 1.31 22.23
CA TYR A 29 0.94 0.94 23.13
C TYR A 29 0.60 -0.33 23.95
N GLY A 30 1.57 -1.21 24.11
CA GLY A 30 1.41 -2.46 24.84
C GLY A 30 0.74 -3.59 24.04
N TRP A 31 0.20 -3.28 22.88
CA TRP A 31 -0.34 -4.29 21.94
C TRP A 31 0.46 -4.31 20.62
N ALA A 32 0.49 -3.23 19.88
CA ALA A 32 1.22 -3.14 18.60
C ALA A 32 2.71 -2.79 18.78
N TYR A 33 3.06 -2.03 19.80
CA TYR A 33 4.42 -1.57 20.04
C TYR A 33 4.73 -1.43 21.55
N GLY A 34 5.97 -1.08 21.87
CA GLY A 34 6.48 -1.05 23.24
C GLY A 34 7.00 -2.43 23.66
N SER A 35 7.56 -2.52 24.87
CA SER A 35 8.24 -3.74 25.35
C SER A 35 7.37 -4.99 25.40
N LYS A 36 6.05 -4.83 25.51
CA LYS A 36 5.06 -5.92 25.57
C LYS A 36 4.24 -6.04 24.28
N GLY A 37 4.31 -5.03 23.40
CA GLY A 37 3.51 -4.97 22.18
C GLY A 37 4.12 -5.80 21.06
N LYS A 38 3.64 -7.03 20.88
CA LYS A 38 4.16 -8.01 19.92
C LYS A 38 3.12 -8.53 18.93
N ALA A 39 2.01 -7.81 18.79
CA ALA A 39 0.89 -8.27 17.96
C ALA A 39 1.26 -8.48 16.49
N PHE A 40 2.25 -7.74 15.98
CA PHE A 40 2.71 -7.82 14.59
C PHE A 40 4.06 -8.54 14.42
N GLU A 41 4.70 -8.96 15.51
CA GLU A 41 5.98 -9.65 15.45
C GLU A 41 5.88 -10.92 14.56
N ASN A 42 6.79 -11.05 13.60
CA ASN A 42 6.82 -12.13 12.60
C ASN A 42 5.63 -12.17 11.62
N LYS A 43 4.75 -11.17 11.62
CA LYS A 43 3.69 -11.06 10.61
C LYS A 43 4.19 -10.30 9.37
N LYS A 44 3.72 -10.71 8.20
CA LYS A 44 3.94 -9.97 6.97
C LYS A 44 2.93 -8.82 6.89
N LEU A 45 3.43 -7.64 6.64
CA LEU A 45 2.63 -6.43 6.43
C LEU A 45 3.10 -5.73 5.17
N GLY A 46 2.20 -5.40 4.30
CA GLY A 46 2.51 -4.62 3.11
C GLY A 46 1.35 -3.75 2.68
N ILE A 47 1.58 -2.99 1.64
CA ILE A 47 0.57 -2.10 1.06
C ILE A 47 0.36 -2.40 -0.42
N ALA A 48 -0.88 -2.28 -0.86
CA ALA A 48 -1.28 -2.35 -2.26
C ALA A 48 -2.07 -1.08 -2.58
N VAL A 49 -1.62 -0.34 -3.59
CA VAL A 49 -2.18 0.98 -3.86
C VAL A 49 -2.60 1.14 -5.32
N SER A 50 -3.68 1.91 -5.52
CA SER A 50 -4.08 2.44 -6.81
C SER A 50 -3.73 3.93 -6.91
N LEU A 51 -3.33 4.35 -8.11
CA LEU A 51 -2.90 5.72 -8.41
C LEU A 51 -3.53 6.18 -9.73
N GLY A 52 -3.98 7.43 -9.77
CA GLY A 52 -4.48 8.05 -11.00
C GLY A 52 -3.38 8.31 -12.02
N ALA A 53 -2.22 8.79 -11.56
CA ALA A 53 -1.10 9.12 -12.43
C ALA A 53 -0.39 7.89 -13.01
N PRO A 54 0.13 8.01 -14.26
CA PRO A 54 0.95 6.96 -14.88
C PRO A 54 2.24 6.68 -14.11
N ALA A 55 2.72 5.44 -14.18
CA ALA A 55 3.93 5.02 -13.46
C ALA A 55 5.17 5.89 -13.73
N PRO A 56 5.47 6.36 -14.96
CA PRO A 56 6.64 7.20 -15.22
C PRO A 56 6.66 8.54 -14.47
N GLU A 57 5.52 9.05 -14.03
CA GLU A 57 5.46 10.28 -13.25
C GLU A 57 6.03 10.11 -11.83
N TYR A 58 5.97 8.90 -11.28
CA TYR A 58 6.54 8.53 -9.99
C TYR A 58 7.98 8.04 -10.13
N SER A 59 8.84 8.91 -10.57
CA SER A 59 10.28 8.69 -10.68
C SER A 59 11.05 9.99 -10.39
N ALA A 60 12.36 9.91 -10.28
CA ALA A 60 13.20 11.11 -10.06
C ALA A 60 13.07 12.13 -11.19
N GLU A 61 12.87 11.68 -12.42
CA GLU A 61 12.71 12.49 -13.64
C GLU A 61 11.23 12.80 -13.96
N GLY A 62 10.30 12.18 -13.26
CA GLY A 62 8.86 12.39 -13.45
C GLY A 62 8.34 13.65 -12.78
N SER A 63 7.09 13.99 -13.03
CA SER A 63 6.45 15.20 -12.47
C SER A 63 6.35 15.18 -10.94
N VAL A 64 6.23 13.99 -10.34
CA VAL A 64 6.22 13.83 -8.87
C VAL A 64 7.63 13.96 -8.27
N GLY A 65 8.66 13.54 -8.99
CA GLY A 65 10.05 13.62 -8.56
C GLY A 65 10.49 12.55 -7.54
N TYR A 66 9.59 11.65 -7.17
CA TYR A 66 9.83 10.56 -6.22
C TYR A 66 9.11 9.29 -6.67
N THR A 67 9.64 8.13 -6.32
CA THR A 67 8.96 6.84 -6.53
C THR A 67 7.75 6.72 -5.59
N VAL A 68 6.83 5.81 -5.92
CA VAL A 68 5.70 5.50 -5.00
C VAL A 68 6.22 5.00 -3.66
N ALA A 69 7.25 4.15 -3.67
CA ALA A 69 7.85 3.62 -2.44
C ALA A 69 8.43 4.72 -1.57
N GLU A 70 9.11 5.71 -2.15
CA GLU A 70 9.62 6.89 -1.43
C GLU A 70 8.48 7.74 -0.87
N THR A 71 7.45 7.98 -1.67
CA THR A 71 6.26 8.76 -1.28
C THR A 71 5.53 8.11 -0.10
N LEU A 72 5.41 6.77 -0.10
CA LEU A 72 4.70 6.00 0.93
C LEU A 72 5.63 5.38 1.97
N HIS A 73 6.85 5.88 2.08
CA HIS A 73 7.85 5.42 3.05
C HIS A 73 7.34 5.36 4.51
N PRO A 74 6.44 6.24 4.99
CA PRO A 74 5.88 6.15 6.33
C PRO A 74 5.25 4.79 6.69
N PHE A 75 4.72 4.05 5.71
CA PHE A 75 4.18 2.70 5.97
C PHE A 75 5.27 1.69 6.29
N GLY A 76 6.44 1.79 5.64
CA GLY A 76 7.61 1.00 5.99
C GLY A 76 8.14 1.33 7.39
N LEU A 77 8.18 2.61 7.75
CA LEU A 77 8.54 3.06 9.10
C LEU A 77 7.57 2.51 10.15
N THR A 78 6.28 2.56 9.87
CA THR A 78 5.25 2.00 10.77
C THR A 78 5.44 0.49 10.95
N ALA A 79 5.62 -0.24 9.84
CA ALA A 79 5.86 -1.69 9.89
C ALA A 79 7.07 -2.04 10.75
N ASN A 80 8.18 -1.32 10.57
CA ASN A 80 9.38 -1.50 11.39
C ASN A 80 9.12 -1.20 12.87
N TYR A 81 8.39 -0.12 13.16
CA TYR A 81 8.12 0.28 14.53
C TYR A 81 7.26 -0.73 15.31
N ILE A 82 6.34 -1.41 14.63
CA ILE A 82 5.51 -2.48 15.21
C ILE A 82 6.13 -3.87 15.05
N SER A 83 7.38 -3.97 14.59
CA SER A 83 8.14 -5.23 14.38
C SER A 83 7.50 -6.18 13.36
N ALA A 84 6.77 -5.65 12.40
CA ALA A 84 6.25 -6.40 11.27
C ALA A 84 7.32 -6.58 10.17
N ASN A 85 7.22 -7.67 9.43
CA ASN A 85 8.04 -7.92 8.25
C ASN A 85 7.41 -7.22 7.03
N TYR A 86 7.92 -6.03 6.69
CA TYR A 86 7.38 -5.22 5.60
C TYR A 86 7.65 -5.87 4.24
N GLN A 87 6.59 -6.04 3.46
CA GLN A 87 6.63 -6.71 2.16
C GLN A 87 6.74 -5.71 1.01
N PRO A 88 7.20 -6.14 -0.18
CA PRO A 88 7.23 -5.31 -1.37
C PRO A 88 5.88 -4.67 -1.69
N LEU A 89 5.93 -3.43 -2.16
CA LEU A 89 4.77 -2.63 -2.56
C LEU A 89 4.15 -3.18 -3.85
N PHE A 90 2.81 -3.26 -3.88
CA PHE A 90 2.05 -3.43 -5.12
C PHE A 90 1.44 -2.10 -5.56
N THR A 91 1.56 -1.77 -6.85
CA THR A 91 1.00 -0.55 -7.44
C THR A 91 0.13 -0.86 -8.65
N PHE A 92 -0.99 -0.16 -8.76
CA PHE A 92 -1.84 -0.11 -9.94
C PHE A 92 -1.99 1.33 -10.38
N HIS A 93 -1.43 1.67 -11.53
CA HIS A 93 -1.38 3.02 -12.07
C HIS A 93 -2.48 3.28 -13.12
N THR A 94 -2.69 4.56 -13.43
CA THR A 94 -3.54 5.03 -14.53
C THR A 94 -5.02 4.70 -14.34
N ILE A 95 -5.48 4.65 -13.09
CA ILE A 95 -6.91 4.53 -12.78
C ILE A 95 -7.44 5.87 -12.29
N ASP A 96 -8.11 6.59 -13.17
CA ASP A 96 -8.69 7.89 -12.88
C ASP A 96 -10.20 7.77 -12.70
N THR A 97 -10.71 8.26 -11.58
CA THR A 97 -12.14 8.27 -11.27
C THR A 97 -12.90 9.42 -11.96
N TYR A 98 -12.19 10.37 -12.55
CA TYR A 98 -12.78 11.49 -13.28
C TYR A 98 -13.05 11.20 -14.75
N GLU A 99 -12.48 10.13 -15.28
CA GLU A 99 -12.74 9.67 -16.63
C GLU A 99 -13.86 8.60 -16.66
N SER A 100 -14.49 8.43 -17.82
CA SER A 100 -15.51 7.42 -17.99
C SER A 100 -14.91 6.02 -17.89
N TYR A 101 -15.58 5.16 -17.12
CA TYR A 101 -15.21 3.75 -17.01
C TYR A 101 -15.70 3.00 -18.25
N ASP A 102 -14.83 2.81 -19.22
CA ASP A 102 -15.07 2.10 -20.48
C ASP A 102 -14.50 0.66 -20.46
N GLU A 103 -14.60 -0.03 -21.59
CA GLU A 103 -14.06 -1.39 -21.75
C GLU A 103 -12.53 -1.45 -21.56
N ALA A 104 -11.80 -0.41 -21.97
CA ALA A 104 -10.35 -0.35 -21.78
C ALA A 104 -9.99 -0.24 -20.28
N ALA A 105 -10.71 0.60 -19.55
CA ALA A 105 -10.56 0.72 -18.09
C ALA A 105 -10.91 -0.60 -17.39
N ALA A 106 -11.99 -1.26 -17.81
CA ALA A 106 -12.38 -2.56 -17.27
C ALA A 106 -11.31 -3.63 -17.50
N GLN A 107 -10.67 -3.63 -18.67
CA GLN A 107 -9.58 -4.56 -18.99
C GLN A 107 -8.33 -4.30 -18.14
N LEU A 108 -7.96 -3.02 -17.94
CA LEU A 108 -6.85 -2.64 -17.06
C LEU A 108 -7.07 -3.13 -15.62
N VAL A 109 -8.29 -3.01 -15.11
CA VAL A 109 -8.64 -3.51 -13.77
C VAL A 109 -8.53 -5.04 -13.72
N ALA A 110 -9.02 -5.74 -14.73
CA ALA A 110 -8.95 -7.20 -14.79
C ALA A 110 -7.50 -7.70 -14.86
N ASP A 111 -6.65 -7.07 -15.67
CA ASP A 111 -5.23 -7.40 -15.77
C ASP A 111 -4.51 -7.13 -14.44
N SER A 112 -4.77 -5.99 -13.81
CA SER A 112 -4.24 -5.64 -12.49
C SER A 112 -4.62 -6.65 -11.42
N ALA A 113 -5.83 -7.21 -11.47
CA ALA A 113 -6.25 -8.25 -10.53
C ALA A 113 -5.38 -9.51 -10.66
N GLY A 114 -5.03 -9.91 -11.89
CA GLY A 114 -4.10 -11.02 -12.16
C GLY A 114 -2.70 -10.75 -11.60
N ASP A 115 -2.17 -9.57 -11.86
CA ASP A 115 -0.86 -9.15 -11.33
C ASP A 115 -0.84 -9.09 -9.81
N TYR A 116 -1.93 -8.62 -9.22
CA TYR A 116 -2.07 -8.57 -7.77
C TYR A 116 -2.11 -9.98 -7.14
N LEU A 117 -2.82 -10.91 -7.73
CA LEU A 117 -2.82 -12.31 -7.29
C LEU A 117 -1.42 -12.93 -7.38
N ALA A 118 -0.67 -12.67 -8.46
CA ALA A 118 0.70 -13.12 -8.60
C ALA A 118 1.61 -12.53 -7.52
N HIS A 119 1.46 -11.24 -7.22
CA HIS A 119 2.18 -10.56 -6.15
C HIS A 119 1.87 -11.18 -4.78
N LEU A 120 0.60 -11.40 -4.46
CA LEU A 120 0.20 -12.03 -3.20
C LEU A 120 0.78 -13.45 -3.07
N ASN A 121 0.75 -14.25 -4.13
CA ASN A 121 1.33 -15.58 -4.14
C ASN A 121 2.85 -15.57 -3.95
N THR A 122 3.53 -14.54 -4.45
CA THR A 122 4.99 -14.41 -4.34
C THR A 122 5.43 -14.03 -2.93
N TYR A 123 4.77 -13.08 -2.30
CA TYR A 123 5.26 -12.45 -1.07
C TYR A 123 4.50 -12.86 0.19
N TYR A 124 3.29 -13.39 0.08
CA TYR A 124 2.42 -13.67 1.24
C TYR A 124 2.09 -15.15 1.47
N THR A 125 2.77 -16.02 0.80
CA THR A 125 2.66 -17.47 1.06
C THR A 125 3.61 -17.95 2.15
#